data_93bfb5be117a4104b6d58cbea356940b
#
_entry.id   93bfb5be117a4104b6d58cbea356940b
#
_cell.length_a   1.000
_cell.length_b   1.000
_cell.length_c   1.000
_cell.angle_alpha   90.00
_cell.angle_beta   90.00
_cell.angle_gamma   90.00
#
_symmetry.space_group_name_H-M   'P 1'
#
loop_
_entity.id
_entity.type
_entity.pdbx_description
1 polymer ?
#
loop_
_entity_poly.entity_id
_entity_poly.type
_entity_poly.pdbx_seq_one_letter_code
_entity_poly.pdbx_strand_id
1 'polypeptide(L)'
;LLENEVVSLQLIHEPHGNNNNSQDAFNIYSTGKEKKRSWSRHCTGRFVVGSGILPGDISLEDIRNRCSRLISSENCYERFKERGLEYGPLFQGIKSLYTGNHEAIGNIILDDSLNADSENYLLHPSILDACFQVFLGVLEFAGDVESPGMYLPVLIDGLCFYNKPGNDSWCHAKINEQSPVHIKGDIQLFDTKGSLLVEIKGFKCQSLEKLEEGALGQMRGTLFGYKWIHDKGDSEGKDFSDKSKQESSTWIILADKDNIGDKISDHLKEIDEIPVMVFPGPSYQKINSNHFQIRPDNLEDMQTVINSISVNQSHCRGVI
;
A
#
# COMPACT_ATOMS: atom_id res chain seq x y z
N LEU A 1 5.97 0.98 12.85
CA LEU A 1 6.85 0.24 13.78
C LEU A 1 6.71 0.86 15.15
N LEU A 2 6.38 0.06 16.17
CA LEU A 2 6.35 0.53 17.55
C LEU A 2 7.80 0.67 18.05
N GLU A 3 8.07 1.65 18.92
CA GLU A 3 9.37 1.79 19.58
C GLU A 3 9.76 0.47 20.26
N ASN A 4 10.98 -0.02 19.98
CA ASN A 4 11.54 -1.30 20.46
C ASN A 4 11.04 -2.59 19.75
N GLU A 5 10.33 -2.50 18.64
CA GLU A 5 9.98 -3.69 17.87
C GLU A 5 11.12 -4.06 16.89
N VAL A 6 11.66 -5.27 17.05
CA VAL A 6 12.65 -5.81 16.10
C VAL A 6 11.91 -6.52 14.98
N VAL A 7 12.01 -5.96 13.78
CA VAL A 7 11.39 -6.48 12.57
C VAL A 7 12.49 -7.02 11.64
N SER A 8 12.26 -8.18 11.06
CA SER A 8 13.12 -8.69 9.99
C SER A 8 12.62 -8.21 8.65
N LEU A 9 13.49 -7.58 7.86
CA LEU A 9 13.21 -7.18 6.48
C LEU A 9 13.83 -8.19 5.52
N GLN A 10 13.12 -8.48 4.43
CA GLN A 10 13.59 -9.32 3.34
C GLN A 10 13.37 -8.62 2.01
N LEU A 11 14.44 -8.43 1.24
CA LEU A 11 14.41 -8.05 -0.16
C LEU A 11 14.56 -9.32 -0.99
N ILE A 12 13.59 -9.59 -1.86
CA ILE A 12 13.64 -10.67 -2.83
C ILE A 12 13.85 -10.04 -4.21
N HIS A 13 14.93 -10.42 -4.87
CA HIS A 13 15.21 -10.10 -6.26
C HIS A 13 14.90 -11.32 -7.11
N GLU A 14 14.04 -11.15 -8.10
CA GLU A 14 13.61 -12.19 -9.05
C GLU A 14 14.21 -11.88 -10.41
N PRO A 15 15.38 -12.47 -10.76
CA PRO A 15 15.99 -12.26 -12.06
C PRO A 15 15.12 -12.93 -13.14
N HIS A 16 14.75 -12.20 -14.17
CA HIS A 16 14.14 -12.77 -15.36
C HIS A 16 15.22 -13.28 -16.30
N GLY A 17 15.05 -14.52 -16.78
CA GLY A 17 16.04 -15.19 -17.64
C GLY A 17 16.36 -14.43 -18.94
N ASN A 18 17.44 -14.81 -19.59
CA ASN A 18 18.19 -14.20 -20.71
C ASN A 18 17.44 -13.71 -21.98
N ASN A 19 16.18 -13.34 -21.90
CA ASN A 19 15.48 -12.72 -23.03
C ASN A 19 15.63 -11.19 -22.95
N ASN A 20 16.06 -10.55 -24.02
CA ASN A 20 16.38 -9.12 -24.16
C ASN A 20 15.26 -8.11 -23.76
N ASN A 21 14.11 -8.57 -23.29
CA ASN A 21 12.98 -7.76 -22.79
C ASN A 21 12.58 -8.12 -21.36
N SER A 22 13.38 -8.88 -20.64
CA SER A 22 13.06 -9.29 -19.28
C SER A 22 13.47 -8.23 -18.26
N GLN A 23 12.52 -7.80 -17.45
CA GLN A 23 12.72 -6.86 -16.37
C GLN A 23 12.82 -7.63 -15.04
N ASP A 24 13.94 -7.47 -14.35
CA ASP A 24 14.10 -8.05 -13.03
C ASP A 24 13.08 -7.44 -12.06
N ALA A 25 12.40 -8.27 -11.29
CA ALA A 25 11.45 -7.80 -10.29
C ALA A 25 12.08 -7.81 -8.89
N PHE A 26 11.58 -6.97 -8.00
CA PHE A 26 11.91 -7.02 -6.59
C PHE A 26 10.66 -6.90 -5.73
N ASN A 27 10.72 -7.51 -4.54
CA ASN A 27 9.70 -7.42 -3.52
C ASN A 27 10.36 -7.18 -2.16
N ILE A 28 9.74 -6.32 -1.33
CA ILE A 28 10.20 -6.03 0.04
C ILE A 28 9.13 -6.52 1.00
N TYR A 29 9.54 -7.34 1.95
CA TYR A 29 8.70 -7.91 2.98
C TYR A 29 9.24 -7.61 4.38
N SER A 30 8.36 -7.63 5.38
CA SER A 30 8.75 -7.69 6.78
C SER A 30 7.99 -8.77 7.54
N THR A 31 8.59 -9.22 8.63
CA THR A 31 7.94 -10.07 9.62
C THR A 31 8.33 -9.66 11.03
N GLY A 32 7.35 -9.66 11.96
CA GLY A 32 7.58 -9.42 13.38
C GLY A 32 8.09 -10.67 14.10
N LYS A 33 8.51 -10.51 15.37
CA LYS A 33 9.01 -11.60 16.24
C LYS A 33 7.92 -12.54 16.75
N GLU A 34 6.63 -12.22 16.61
CA GLU A 34 5.56 -13.04 17.13
C GLU A 34 5.44 -14.37 16.38
N LYS A 35 5.01 -15.43 17.11
CA LYS A 35 5.07 -16.85 16.73
C LYS A 35 4.34 -17.29 15.47
N LYS A 36 3.60 -16.41 14.79
CA LYS A 36 3.05 -16.65 13.45
C LYS A 36 3.88 -15.85 12.45
N ARG A 37 4.82 -16.51 11.79
CA ARG A 37 5.66 -15.97 10.70
C ARG A 37 4.81 -15.63 9.46
N SER A 38 3.96 -14.63 9.56
CA SER A 38 3.33 -14.04 8.38
C SER A 38 4.24 -12.93 7.86
N TRP A 39 4.61 -13.01 6.60
CA TRP A 39 5.34 -11.98 5.90
C TRP A 39 4.35 -10.97 5.31
N SER A 40 4.54 -9.70 5.61
CA SER A 40 3.77 -8.61 5.01
C SER A 40 4.59 -7.98 3.89
N ARG A 41 4.03 -7.92 2.68
CA ARG A 41 4.67 -7.24 1.55
C ARG A 41 4.41 -5.74 1.64
N HIS A 42 5.49 -4.95 1.54
CA HIS A 42 5.44 -3.49 1.63
C HIS A 42 5.64 -2.81 0.29
N CYS A 43 6.48 -3.39 -0.56
CA CYS A 43 6.81 -2.79 -1.84
C CYS A 43 7.07 -3.87 -2.89
N THR A 44 6.73 -3.56 -4.12
CA THR A 44 7.10 -4.34 -5.31
C THR A 44 7.51 -3.39 -6.42
N GLY A 45 8.44 -3.79 -7.25
CA GLY A 45 8.89 -2.99 -8.37
C GLY A 45 9.68 -3.81 -9.39
N ARG A 46 10.15 -3.13 -10.42
CA ARG A 46 10.97 -3.73 -11.50
C ARG A 46 12.20 -2.88 -11.74
N PHE A 47 13.31 -3.53 -12.04
CA PHE A 47 14.52 -2.87 -12.52
C PHE A 47 14.51 -2.87 -14.05
N VAL A 48 14.75 -1.69 -14.62
CA VAL A 48 14.90 -1.51 -16.06
C VAL A 48 16.29 -1.00 -16.29
N VAL A 49 17.09 -1.79 -17.01
CA VAL A 49 18.39 -1.32 -17.52
C VAL A 49 18.11 -0.58 -18.82
N GLY A 50 18.22 0.73 -18.81
CA GLY A 50 17.99 1.57 -19.97
C GLY A 50 19.16 2.52 -20.21
N SER A 51 19.42 2.85 -21.47
CA SER A 51 20.20 4.04 -21.83
C SER A 51 19.33 5.25 -21.53
N GLY A 52 19.36 5.77 -20.28
CA GLY A 52 18.67 7.01 -19.96
C GLY A 52 19.17 8.12 -20.86
N ILE A 53 18.31 8.57 -21.77
CA ILE A 53 18.56 9.83 -22.46
C ILE A 53 18.41 10.89 -21.38
N LEU A 54 19.51 11.57 -21.04
CA LEU A 54 19.45 12.71 -20.14
C LEU A 54 18.46 13.71 -20.73
N PRO A 55 17.45 14.15 -19.96
CA PRO A 55 16.63 15.27 -20.38
C PRO A 55 17.55 16.47 -20.66
N GLY A 56 17.16 17.30 -21.63
CA GLY A 56 17.92 18.53 -21.93
C GLY A 56 18.07 19.42 -20.70
N ASP A 57 19.04 20.31 -20.75
CA ASP A 57 19.33 21.24 -19.64
C ASP A 57 18.06 21.99 -19.21
N ILE A 58 17.72 21.85 -17.94
CA ILE A 58 16.59 22.55 -17.31
C ILE A 58 17.17 23.73 -16.54
N SER A 59 16.68 24.93 -16.84
CA SER A 59 17.10 26.13 -16.12
C SER A 59 16.45 26.21 -14.74
N LEU A 60 17.21 26.02 -13.68
CA LEU A 60 16.74 26.25 -12.30
C LEU A 60 16.25 27.68 -12.10
N GLU A 61 16.85 28.65 -12.79
CA GLU A 61 16.44 30.05 -12.73
C GLU A 61 15.02 30.26 -13.28
N ASP A 62 14.70 29.62 -14.41
CA ASP A 62 13.36 29.69 -14.98
C ASP A 62 12.30 29.04 -14.06
N ILE A 63 12.64 27.95 -13.38
CA ILE A 63 11.76 27.34 -12.39
C ILE A 63 11.56 28.28 -11.20
N ARG A 64 12.63 28.86 -10.68
CA ARG A 64 12.53 29.80 -9.55
C ARG A 64 11.74 31.07 -9.89
N ASN A 65 11.83 31.54 -11.12
CA ASN A 65 11.03 32.69 -11.58
C ASN A 65 9.54 32.38 -11.60
N ARG A 66 9.15 31.13 -11.87
CA ARG A 66 7.74 30.70 -11.80
C ARG A 66 7.30 30.42 -10.36
N CYS A 67 8.20 30.02 -9.49
CA CYS A 67 7.94 29.73 -8.08
C CYS A 67 8.40 30.92 -7.23
N SER A 68 7.60 32.01 -7.20
CA SER A 68 8.00 33.27 -6.60
C SER A 68 7.68 33.41 -5.11
N ARG A 69 6.83 32.56 -4.54
CA ARG A 69 6.43 32.63 -3.13
C ARG A 69 7.38 31.81 -2.26
N LEU A 70 8.19 32.51 -1.47
CA LEU A 70 9.12 31.88 -0.52
C LEU A 70 8.40 31.43 0.75
N ILE A 71 8.67 30.21 1.18
CA ILE A 71 8.27 29.59 2.44
C ILE A 71 9.56 29.23 3.19
N SER A 72 9.68 29.67 4.44
CA SER A 72 10.84 29.31 5.27
C SER A 72 10.76 27.84 5.72
N SER A 73 11.91 27.28 6.10
CA SER A 73 12.00 25.92 6.66
C SER A 73 11.03 25.72 7.82
N GLU A 74 11.02 26.65 8.78
CA GLU A 74 10.20 26.62 9.97
C GLU A 74 8.71 26.55 9.59
N ASN A 75 8.25 27.46 8.76
CA ASN A 75 6.83 27.49 8.31
C ASN A 75 6.45 26.21 7.55
N CYS A 76 7.41 25.63 6.80
CA CYS A 76 7.18 24.39 6.08
C CYS A 76 6.92 23.23 7.04
N TYR A 77 7.79 23.03 8.04
CA TYR A 77 7.66 21.95 9.01
C TYR A 77 6.55 22.15 10.04
N GLU A 78 6.26 23.39 10.43
CA GLU A 78 5.08 23.72 11.24
C GLU A 78 3.80 23.29 10.50
N ARG A 79 3.70 23.62 9.22
CA ARG A 79 2.54 23.26 8.40
C ARG A 79 2.40 21.76 8.23
N PHE A 80 3.48 21.02 8.00
CA PHE A 80 3.44 19.55 7.95
C PHE A 80 3.00 18.95 9.29
N LYS A 81 3.49 19.49 10.42
CA LYS A 81 3.09 19.06 11.75
C LYS A 81 1.60 19.27 12.03
N GLU A 82 1.03 20.41 11.61
CA GLU A 82 -0.42 20.67 11.69
C GLU A 82 -1.24 19.62 10.92
N ARG A 83 -0.64 18.96 9.91
CA ARG A 83 -1.23 17.87 9.13
C ARG A 83 -0.97 16.49 9.71
N GLY A 84 -0.31 16.39 10.87
CA GLY A 84 0.04 15.13 11.50
C GLY A 84 1.32 14.49 10.96
N LEU A 85 2.11 15.21 10.13
CA LEU A 85 3.40 14.74 9.61
C LEU A 85 4.53 15.35 10.47
N GLU A 86 4.94 14.64 11.52
CA GLU A 86 6.02 15.07 12.41
C GLU A 86 7.37 14.52 11.89
N TYR A 87 8.18 15.39 11.31
CA TYR A 87 9.51 15.04 10.84
C TYR A 87 10.57 15.27 11.94
N GLY A 88 11.35 14.22 12.23
CA GLY A 88 12.53 14.34 13.10
C GLY A 88 13.63 15.19 12.44
N PRO A 89 14.61 15.71 13.23
CA PRO A 89 15.63 16.65 12.73
C PRO A 89 16.39 16.17 11.48
N LEU A 90 16.71 14.87 11.41
CA LEU A 90 17.42 14.27 10.28
C LEU A 90 16.59 14.20 8.97
N PHE A 91 15.28 14.41 9.07
CA PHE A 91 14.35 14.45 7.93
C PHE A 91 13.85 15.88 7.64
N GLN A 92 14.38 16.90 8.30
CA GLN A 92 14.09 18.31 8.06
C GLN A 92 15.10 18.92 7.07
N GLY A 93 15.25 18.29 5.90
CA GLY A 93 16.22 18.68 4.87
C GLY A 93 15.87 19.94 4.08
N ILE A 94 14.61 20.38 4.04
CA ILE A 94 14.19 21.58 3.30
C ILE A 94 14.68 22.83 4.02
N LYS A 95 15.55 23.61 3.39
CA LYS A 95 16.04 24.90 3.90
C LYS A 95 15.18 26.08 3.42
N SER A 96 14.70 26.02 2.21
CA SER A 96 13.76 26.99 1.65
C SER A 96 12.91 26.31 0.61
N LEU A 97 11.64 26.69 0.54
CA LEU A 97 10.68 26.21 -0.45
C LEU A 97 10.12 27.42 -1.20
N TYR A 98 10.10 27.35 -2.51
CA TYR A 98 9.48 28.35 -3.37
C TYR A 98 8.31 27.69 -4.09
N THR A 99 7.13 28.30 -4.01
CA THR A 99 5.91 27.72 -4.59
C THR A 99 5.39 28.59 -5.73
N GLY A 100 4.84 27.91 -6.74
CA GLY A 100 4.19 28.48 -7.92
C GLY A 100 2.84 27.82 -8.20
N ASN A 101 2.36 27.92 -9.42
CA ASN A 101 1.10 27.31 -9.83
C ASN A 101 1.30 25.81 -10.11
N HIS A 102 0.81 24.94 -9.22
CA HIS A 102 0.95 23.48 -9.27
C HIS A 102 2.40 22.97 -9.31
N GLU A 103 3.36 23.82 -8.94
CA GLU A 103 4.78 23.43 -8.86
C GLU A 103 5.46 24.10 -7.66
N ALA A 104 6.54 23.47 -7.20
CA ALA A 104 7.41 24.02 -6.17
C ALA A 104 8.88 23.65 -6.43
N ILE A 105 9.80 24.49 -5.97
CA ILE A 105 11.23 24.18 -5.94
C ILE A 105 11.76 24.40 -4.53
N GLY A 106 12.43 23.37 -3.97
CA GLY A 106 13.01 23.39 -2.64
C GLY A 106 14.53 23.25 -2.67
N ASN A 107 15.23 24.02 -1.85
CA ASN A 107 16.63 23.74 -1.54
C ASN A 107 16.68 22.69 -0.45
N ILE A 108 17.37 21.59 -0.71
CA ILE A 108 17.54 20.44 0.20
C ILE A 108 19.00 20.39 0.64
N ILE A 109 19.21 20.40 1.95
CA ILE A 109 20.54 20.23 2.56
C ILE A 109 20.49 19.02 3.49
N LEU A 110 21.36 18.05 3.23
CA LEU A 110 21.54 16.90 4.12
C LEU A 110 22.22 17.36 5.41
N ASP A 111 21.73 16.86 6.55
CA ASP A 111 22.33 17.13 7.85
C ASP A 111 23.77 16.58 7.91
N ASP A 112 24.70 17.37 8.45
CA ASP A 112 26.12 17.01 8.48
C ASP A 112 26.40 15.72 9.26
N SER A 113 25.56 15.37 10.22
CA SER A 113 25.68 14.11 10.96
C SER A 113 25.47 12.87 10.10
N LEU A 114 24.80 13.02 8.94
CA LEU A 114 24.54 11.94 7.98
C LEU A 114 25.63 11.81 6.90
N ASN A 115 26.65 12.67 6.88
CA ASN A 115 27.68 12.66 5.85
C ASN A 115 28.41 11.32 5.75
N ALA A 116 28.77 10.71 6.86
CA ALA A 116 29.44 9.40 6.88
C ALA A 116 28.51 8.27 6.42
N ASP A 117 27.22 8.35 6.77
CA ASP A 117 26.23 7.35 6.36
C ASP A 117 25.84 7.48 4.90
N SER A 118 25.84 8.71 4.36
CA SER A 118 25.47 9.01 2.97
C SER A 118 26.34 8.27 1.95
N GLU A 119 27.59 7.90 2.32
CA GLU A 119 28.49 7.12 1.46
C GLU A 119 27.95 5.71 1.16
N ASN A 120 27.12 5.17 2.04
CA ASN A 120 26.53 3.85 1.89
C ASN A 120 25.33 3.82 0.91
N TYR A 121 24.84 4.98 0.46
CA TYR A 121 23.66 5.11 -0.40
C TYR A 121 24.00 5.76 -1.75
N LEU A 122 23.33 5.31 -2.79
CA LEU A 122 23.27 6.03 -4.07
C LEU A 122 22.42 7.30 -3.91
N LEU A 123 21.27 7.16 -3.26
CA LEU A 123 20.35 8.24 -2.89
C LEU A 123 19.99 8.07 -1.41
N HIS A 124 20.44 8.98 -0.55
CA HIS A 124 20.17 8.88 0.88
C HIS A 124 18.68 9.03 1.16
N PRO A 125 18.08 8.18 2.05
CA PRO A 125 16.64 8.21 2.35
C PRO A 125 16.13 9.60 2.78
N SER A 126 16.90 10.37 3.56
CA SER A 126 16.50 11.72 3.98
C SER A 126 16.42 12.69 2.79
N ILE A 127 17.26 12.55 1.76
CA ILE A 127 17.18 13.36 0.53
C ILE A 127 15.94 12.97 -0.27
N LEU A 128 15.70 11.67 -0.43
CA LEU A 128 14.53 11.17 -1.15
C LEU A 128 13.23 11.61 -0.48
N ASP A 129 13.16 11.51 0.85
CA ASP A 129 11.98 11.96 1.61
C ASP A 129 11.80 13.48 1.52
N ALA A 130 12.88 14.28 1.58
CA ALA A 130 12.79 15.72 1.35
C ALA A 130 12.25 16.07 -0.05
N CYS A 131 12.54 15.27 -1.07
CA CYS A 131 11.93 15.41 -2.40
C CYS A 131 10.42 15.17 -2.34
N PHE A 132 9.95 14.18 -1.59
CA PHE A 132 8.52 13.93 -1.37
C PHE A 132 7.87 15.05 -0.58
N GLN A 133 8.57 15.63 0.40
CA GLN A 133 8.11 16.80 1.16
C GLN A 133 7.95 18.03 0.25
N VAL A 134 8.88 18.28 -0.68
CA VAL A 134 8.73 19.36 -1.68
C VAL A 134 7.49 19.16 -2.53
N PHE A 135 7.19 17.92 -2.95
CA PHE A 135 5.98 17.59 -3.69
C PHE A 135 4.70 17.85 -2.87
N LEU A 136 4.67 17.47 -1.60
CA LEU A 136 3.55 17.79 -0.70
C LEU A 136 3.43 19.30 -0.47
N GLY A 137 4.55 20.02 -0.44
CA GLY A 137 4.58 21.48 -0.32
C GLY A 137 3.86 22.20 -1.46
N VAL A 138 3.77 21.60 -2.66
CA VAL A 138 2.95 22.17 -3.75
C VAL A 138 1.49 22.32 -3.33
N LEU A 139 0.92 21.34 -2.63
CA LEU A 139 -0.46 21.37 -2.14
C LEU A 139 -0.63 22.30 -0.94
N GLU A 140 0.25 22.16 0.04
CA GLU A 140 0.11 22.83 1.33
C GLU A 140 0.12 24.36 1.19
N PHE A 141 0.78 24.85 0.16
CA PHE A 141 0.95 26.28 -0.05
C PHE A 141 0.28 26.82 -1.32
N ALA A 142 -0.55 26.02 -2.00
CA ALA A 142 -1.31 26.44 -3.19
C ALA A 142 -2.41 27.49 -2.94
N GLY A 143 -2.76 27.77 -1.70
CA GLY A 143 -3.63 28.90 -1.31
C GLY A 143 -5.13 28.67 -1.35
N ASP A 144 -5.66 27.75 -2.14
CA ASP A 144 -7.10 27.64 -2.44
C ASP A 144 -7.77 26.32 -2.02
N VAL A 145 -7.08 25.44 -1.33
CA VAL A 145 -7.64 24.13 -0.94
C VAL A 145 -8.03 24.15 0.52
N GLU A 146 -9.34 24.02 0.79
CA GLU A 146 -9.84 23.65 2.12
C GLU A 146 -9.07 22.40 2.58
N SER A 147 -8.24 22.56 3.61
CA SER A 147 -7.48 21.53 4.32
C SER A 147 -7.33 20.19 3.56
N PRO A 148 -6.34 20.05 2.68
CA PRO A 148 -6.08 18.73 2.14
C PRO A 148 -5.75 17.79 3.31
N GLY A 149 -6.43 16.65 3.40
CA GLY A 149 -6.14 15.63 4.40
C GLY A 149 -4.71 15.09 4.29
N MET A 150 -4.33 14.19 5.17
CA MET A 150 -3.03 13.55 5.11
C MET A 150 -2.88 12.72 3.82
N TYR A 151 -1.84 13.00 3.04
CA TYR A 151 -1.49 12.25 1.82
C TYR A 151 -0.28 11.35 2.06
N LEU A 152 -0.39 10.08 1.65
CA LEU A 152 0.71 9.13 1.75
C LEU A 152 1.16 8.63 0.37
N PRO A 153 2.47 8.44 0.16
CA PRO A 153 3.02 7.83 -1.05
C PRO A 153 2.49 6.41 -1.27
N VAL A 154 1.99 6.12 -2.48
CA VAL A 154 1.45 4.79 -2.82
C VAL A 154 2.04 4.21 -4.10
N LEU A 155 2.59 5.03 -4.98
CA LEU A 155 3.10 4.58 -6.27
C LEU A 155 4.17 5.52 -6.82
N ILE A 156 5.15 4.94 -7.50
CA ILE A 156 6.10 5.62 -8.38
C ILE A 156 6.05 4.86 -9.71
N ASP A 157 5.72 5.53 -10.81
CA ASP A 157 5.72 4.88 -12.14
C ASP A 157 7.14 4.59 -12.62
N GLY A 158 8.09 5.47 -12.31
CA GLY A 158 9.49 5.28 -12.65
C GLY A 158 10.42 6.19 -11.84
N LEU A 159 11.59 5.65 -11.46
CA LEU A 159 12.68 6.39 -10.85
C LEU A 159 13.94 6.17 -11.68
N CYS A 160 14.51 7.25 -12.21
CA CYS A 160 15.79 7.25 -12.90
C CYS A 160 16.85 7.90 -12.04
N PHE A 161 17.94 7.19 -11.81
CA PHE A 161 19.10 7.67 -11.09
C PHE A 161 20.25 7.91 -12.09
N TYR A 162 20.72 9.13 -12.18
CA TYR A 162 21.78 9.54 -13.10
C TYR A 162 23.10 9.73 -12.39
N ASN A 163 23.09 10.49 -11.27
CA ASN A 163 24.29 10.76 -10.48
C ASN A 163 23.94 10.86 -8.99
N LYS A 164 24.92 10.58 -8.13
CA LYS A 164 24.81 10.69 -6.68
C LYS A 164 24.64 12.14 -6.28
N PRO A 165 23.59 12.51 -5.50
CA PRO A 165 23.44 13.85 -4.95
C PRO A 165 24.56 14.18 -3.97
N GLY A 166 24.98 15.45 -3.96
CA GLY A 166 25.77 16.01 -2.88
C GLY A 166 24.89 16.42 -1.69
N ASN A 167 25.51 17.06 -0.70
CA ASN A 167 24.81 17.52 0.50
C ASN A 167 23.85 18.68 0.26
N ASP A 168 24.04 19.44 -0.82
CA ASP A 168 23.22 20.59 -1.23
C ASP A 168 22.65 20.32 -2.62
N SER A 169 21.33 20.33 -2.73
CA SER A 169 20.63 19.98 -3.94
C SER A 169 19.35 20.82 -4.09
N TRP A 170 18.84 20.92 -5.30
CA TRP A 170 17.56 21.56 -5.61
C TRP A 170 16.56 20.52 -6.09
N CYS A 171 15.39 20.49 -5.49
CA CYS A 171 14.30 19.61 -5.88
C CYS A 171 13.17 20.42 -6.48
N HIS A 172 12.79 20.11 -7.73
CA HIS A 172 11.59 20.62 -8.38
C HIS A 172 10.51 19.55 -8.38
N ALA A 173 9.32 19.91 -7.96
CA ALA A 173 8.16 19.05 -7.96
C ALA A 173 6.99 19.74 -8.68
N LYS A 174 6.26 18.97 -9.48
CA LYS A 174 5.09 19.46 -10.23
C LYS A 174 3.95 18.48 -10.15
N ILE A 175 2.76 18.95 -9.78
CA ILE A 175 1.53 18.18 -9.79
C ILE A 175 0.92 18.26 -11.19
N ASN A 176 0.70 17.08 -11.80
CA ASN A 176 0.10 16.93 -13.13
C ASN A 176 -1.37 16.50 -13.06
N GLU A 177 -1.75 15.84 -11.97
CA GLU A 177 -3.11 15.34 -11.72
C GLU A 177 -3.47 15.54 -10.25
N GLN A 178 -4.64 16.11 -10.01
CA GLN A 178 -5.16 16.34 -8.66
C GLN A 178 -6.64 15.97 -8.60
N SER A 179 -6.99 15.16 -7.60
CA SER A 179 -8.37 14.79 -7.27
C SER A 179 -8.57 14.82 -5.75
N PRO A 180 -9.80 14.73 -5.26
CA PRO A 180 -10.05 14.64 -3.81
C PRO A 180 -9.42 13.41 -3.15
N VAL A 181 -9.13 12.36 -3.92
CA VAL A 181 -8.65 11.07 -3.42
C VAL A 181 -7.13 10.95 -3.56
N HIS A 182 -6.55 11.49 -4.61
CA HIS A 182 -5.11 11.37 -4.89
C HIS A 182 -4.55 12.57 -5.65
N ILE A 183 -3.24 12.70 -5.54
CA ILE A 183 -2.42 13.59 -6.35
C ILE A 183 -1.35 12.79 -7.06
N LYS A 184 -0.98 13.20 -8.26
CA LYS A 184 0.09 12.58 -9.05
C LYS A 184 0.89 13.65 -9.77
N GLY A 185 2.21 13.44 -9.86
CA GLY A 185 3.09 14.36 -10.55
C GLY A 185 4.51 13.85 -10.68
N ASP A 186 5.42 14.73 -11.01
CA ASP A 186 6.81 14.43 -11.27
C ASP A 186 7.73 15.20 -10.33
N ILE A 187 8.88 14.61 -10.02
CA ILE A 187 9.89 15.19 -9.15
C ILE A 187 11.24 15.08 -9.85
N GLN A 188 12.05 16.15 -9.79
CA GLN A 188 13.39 16.22 -10.35
C GLN A 188 14.35 16.78 -9.31
N LEU A 189 15.46 16.09 -9.08
CA LEU A 189 16.52 16.53 -8.17
C LEU A 189 17.74 16.95 -8.99
N PHE A 190 18.25 18.13 -8.70
CA PHE A 190 19.37 18.75 -9.38
C PHE A 190 20.53 19.05 -8.42
N ASP A 191 21.73 19.10 -8.94
CA ASP A 191 22.84 19.71 -8.23
C ASP A 191 22.69 21.25 -8.19
N THR A 192 23.61 21.91 -7.49
CA THR A 192 23.63 23.39 -7.39
C THR A 192 23.93 24.10 -8.72
N LYS A 193 24.36 23.37 -9.75
CA LYS A 193 24.62 23.88 -11.11
C LYS A 193 23.48 23.66 -12.08
N GLY A 194 22.43 22.92 -11.65
CA GLY A 194 21.27 22.59 -12.47
C GLY A 194 21.38 21.28 -13.25
N SER A 195 22.42 20.45 -12.99
CA SER A 195 22.51 19.12 -13.60
C SER A 195 21.53 18.18 -12.95
N LEU A 196 20.75 17.45 -13.74
CA LEU A 196 19.78 16.48 -13.25
C LEU A 196 20.49 15.27 -12.64
N LEU A 197 20.13 14.94 -11.40
CA LEU A 197 20.70 13.83 -10.62
C LEU A 197 19.71 12.64 -10.51
N VAL A 198 18.45 12.94 -10.23
CA VAL A 198 17.39 11.94 -10.07
C VAL A 198 16.10 12.48 -10.70
N GLU A 199 15.37 11.61 -11.37
CA GLU A 199 14.04 11.91 -11.89
C GLU A 199 13.04 10.86 -11.41
N ILE A 200 11.91 11.32 -10.87
CA ILE A 200 10.79 10.48 -10.45
C ILE A 200 9.58 10.88 -11.28
N LYS A 201 9.05 9.95 -12.04
CA LYS A 201 7.85 10.09 -12.86
C LYS A 201 6.65 9.44 -12.17
N GLY A 202 5.52 10.11 -12.25
CA GLY A 202 4.26 9.57 -11.77
C GLY A 202 4.25 9.23 -10.29
N PHE A 203 4.89 10.07 -9.46
CA PHE A 203 4.78 9.98 -8.01
C PHE A 203 3.35 10.25 -7.59
N LYS A 204 2.72 9.24 -6.99
CA LYS A 204 1.31 9.29 -6.57
C LYS A 204 1.19 9.19 -5.06
N CYS A 205 0.48 10.15 -4.47
CA CYS A 205 0.07 10.12 -3.08
C CYS A 205 -1.46 10.00 -3.00
N GLN A 206 -1.94 9.29 -1.97
CA GLN A 206 -3.35 9.07 -1.72
C GLN A 206 -3.78 9.66 -0.38
N SER A 207 -4.96 10.29 -0.34
CA SER A 207 -5.54 10.84 0.88
C SER A 207 -5.99 9.73 1.81
N LEU A 208 -5.52 9.74 3.08
CA LEU A 208 -5.94 8.78 4.10
C LEU A 208 -7.42 8.93 4.47
N GLU A 209 -7.91 10.15 4.61
CA GLU A 209 -9.30 10.41 4.97
C GLU A 209 -10.28 9.89 3.92
N LYS A 210 -9.91 10.04 2.63
CA LYS A 210 -10.72 9.55 1.52
C LYS A 210 -10.55 8.05 1.26
N LEU A 211 -9.46 7.45 1.74
CA LEU A 211 -9.30 5.99 1.77
C LEU A 211 -10.33 5.35 2.70
N GLU A 212 -10.56 5.93 3.88
CA GLU A 212 -11.59 5.42 4.80
C GLU A 212 -13.00 5.61 4.24
N GLU A 213 -13.31 6.75 3.62
CA GLU A 213 -14.60 6.98 2.98
C GLU A 213 -14.80 6.17 1.69
N GLY A 214 -13.81 6.17 0.80
CA GLY A 214 -13.86 5.49 -0.50
C GLY A 214 -13.67 3.97 -0.38
N ALA A 215 -12.80 3.51 0.52
CA ALA A 215 -12.61 2.10 0.82
C ALA A 215 -13.84 1.50 1.51
N LEU A 216 -14.47 2.22 2.43
CA LEU A 216 -15.77 1.83 3.00
C LEU A 216 -16.88 1.83 1.95
N GLY A 217 -16.84 2.72 0.94
CA GLY A 217 -17.82 2.77 -0.16
C GLY A 217 -17.60 1.68 -1.23
N GLN A 218 -16.34 1.45 -1.64
CA GLN A 218 -15.99 0.42 -2.64
C GLN A 218 -15.68 -0.94 -2.00
N MET A 219 -15.21 -0.99 -0.74
CA MET A 219 -14.95 -2.23 -0.01
C MET A 219 -16.20 -2.86 0.61
N ARG A 220 -17.35 -2.19 0.64
CA ARG A 220 -18.62 -2.84 1.00
C ARG A 220 -18.99 -4.01 0.07
N GLY A 221 -18.23 -4.18 -1.02
CA GLY A 221 -18.41 -5.29 -1.96
C GLY A 221 -17.23 -6.26 -2.12
N THR A 222 -16.02 -5.97 -1.59
CA THR A 222 -14.83 -6.75 -2.02
C THR A 222 -13.77 -7.08 -0.95
N LEU A 223 -13.86 -6.58 0.28
CA LEU A 223 -12.93 -6.95 1.35
C LEU A 223 -13.68 -7.46 2.58
N PHE A 224 -13.64 -8.76 2.76
CA PHE A 224 -14.05 -9.40 4.02
C PHE A 224 -12.84 -9.39 4.96
N GLY A 225 -12.85 -8.51 5.97
CA GLY A 225 -11.92 -8.59 7.09
C GLY A 225 -12.47 -9.53 8.14
N TYR A 226 -11.69 -10.52 8.56
CA TYR A 226 -12.06 -11.35 9.71
C TYR A 226 -11.90 -10.52 10.99
N LYS A 227 -13.01 -10.07 11.57
CA LYS A 227 -13.06 -9.55 12.92
C LYS A 227 -13.67 -10.62 13.80
N TRP A 228 -12.89 -11.21 14.68
CA TRP A 228 -13.43 -12.05 15.74
C TRP A 228 -14.22 -11.15 16.69
N ILE A 229 -15.55 -11.22 16.61
CA ILE A 229 -16.43 -10.57 17.58
C ILE A 229 -16.74 -11.64 18.63
N HIS A 230 -16.36 -11.38 19.86
CA HIS A 230 -16.89 -12.16 20.97
C HIS A 230 -18.39 -11.88 21.03
N ASP A 231 -19.19 -12.81 20.55
CA ASP A 231 -20.62 -12.74 20.71
C ASP A 231 -20.95 -12.92 22.19
N LYS A 232 -21.35 -11.82 22.82
CA LYS A 232 -21.99 -11.85 24.14
C LYS A 232 -23.47 -12.18 23.92
N GLY A 233 -23.74 -13.29 23.23
CA GLY A 233 -25.08 -13.82 23.14
C GLY A 233 -25.62 -14.05 24.54
N ASP A 234 -26.79 -13.54 24.82
CA ASP A 234 -27.60 -13.86 25.99
C ASP A 234 -27.98 -15.35 25.97
N SER A 235 -27.00 -16.20 26.21
CA SER A 235 -27.20 -17.61 26.49
C SER A 235 -26.50 -17.91 27.81
N GLU A 236 -27.32 -17.91 28.86
CA GLU A 236 -27.01 -18.54 30.12
C GLU A 236 -26.25 -19.85 29.92
N GLY A 237 -25.09 -19.93 30.55
CA GLY A 237 -24.17 -21.04 30.66
C GLY A 237 -24.67 -22.42 30.20
N LYS A 238 -24.28 -22.80 29.01
CA LYS A 238 -24.07 -24.22 28.69
C LYS A 238 -22.58 -24.48 28.61
N ASP A 239 -22.11 -25.09 29.68
CA ASP A 239 -20.78 -25.64 29.83
C ASP A 239 -20.56 -26.70 28.72
N PHE A 240 -19.64 -26.42 27.78
CA PHE A 240 -19.29 -27.34 26.68
C PHE A 240 -18.36 -28.46 27.14
N SER A 241 -18.50 -28.96 28.36
CA SER A 241 -17.69 -30.06 28.91
C SER A 241 -18.35 -31.42 28.82
N ASP A 242 -19.44 -31.59 28.05
CA ASP A 242 -20.05 -32.92 27.89
C ASP A 242 -19.60 -33.59 26.57
N LYS A 243 -18.57 -34.44 26.68
CA LYS A 243 -18.07 -35.33 25.62
C LYS A 243 -18.99 -36.52 25.43
N SER A 244 -20.24 -36.31 25.05
CA SER A 244 -21.14 -37.41 24.69
C SER A 244 -21.91 -37.09 23.41
N LYS A 245 -21.53 -37.79 22.34
CA LYS A 245 -22.06 -37.75 20.95
C LYS A 245 -21.65 -36.52 20.16
N GLN A 246 -20.55 -36.66 19.49
CA GLN A 246 -20.12 -35.76 18.43
C GLN A 246 -21.03 -35.98 17.22
N GLU A 247 -22.12 -35.20 17.12
CA GLU A 247 -22.89 -35.13 15.87
C GLU A 247 -22.03 -34.45 14.83
N SER A 248 -21.89 -35.06 13.64
CA SER A 248 -21.12 -34.51 12.54
C SER A 248 -21.71 -33.14 12.12
N SER A 249 -20.86 -32.12 12.04
CA SER A 249 -21.30 -30.77 11.68
C SER A 249 -20.98 -30.47 10.22
N THR A 250 -21.76 -29.55 9.63
CA THR A 250 -21.58 -29.17 8.23
C THR A 250 -20.65 -27.97 8.10
N TRP A 251 -19.73 -28.05 7.14
CA TRP A 251 -18.83 -26.96 6.76
C TRP A 251 -19.09 -26.56 5.31
N ILE A 252 -19.28 -25.27 5.05
CA ILE A 252 -19.36 -24.72 3.70
C ILE A 252 -17.97 -24.34 3.25
N ILE A 253 -17.52 -24.87 2.11
CA ILE A 253 -16.22 -24.57 1.52
C ILE A 253 -16.48 -23.79 0.22
N LEU A 254 -16.04 -22.52 0.19
CA LEU A 254 -16.02 -21.71 -1.02
C LEU A 254 -14.83 -22.14 -1.87
N ALA A 255 -15.06 -23.11 -2.76
CA ALA A 255 -14.01 -23.78 -3.49
C ALA A 255 -13.45 -22.93 -4.64
N ASP A 256 -12.14 -22.96 -4.77
CA ASP A 256 -11.40 -22.40 -5.90
C ASP A 256 -11.19 -23.44 -7.03
N LYS A 257 -10.48 -23.04 -8.10
CA LYS A 257 -10.11 -23.93 -9.22
C LYS A 257 -8.79 -24.68 -8.98
N ASP A 258 -8.11 -24.41 -7.86
CA ASP A 258 -6.73 -24.86 -7.60
C ASP A 258 -6.66 -26.09 -6.67
N ASN A 259 -7.78 -26.80 -6.47
CA ASN A 259 -7.93 -28.01 -5.67
C ASN A 259 -7.59 -27.86 -4.16
N ILE A 260 -7.56 -26.63 -3.62
CA ILE A 260 -7.38 -26.40 -2.17
C ILE A 260 -8.65 -26.82 -1.46
N GLY A 261 -9.81 -26.45 -1.99
CA GLY A 261 -11.12 -26.85 -1.47
C GLY A 261 -11.28 -28.36 -1.35
N ASP A 262 -10.83 -29.14 -2.33
CA ASP A 262 -10.89 -30.59 -2.32
C ASP A 262 -10.05 -31.19 -1.19
N LYS A 263 -8.84 -30.69 -0.95
CA LYS A 263 -7.98 -31.14 0.15
C LYS A 263 -8.58 -30.84 1.53
N ILE A 264 -9.21 -29.68 1.68
CA ILE A 264 -9.93 -29.30 2.91
C ILE A 264 -11.13 -30.23 3.11
N SER A 265 -11.89 -30.48 2.05
CA SER A 265 -13.04 -31.41 2.06
C SER A 265 -12.62 -32.82 2.51
N ASP A 266 -11.51 -33.34 1.99
CA ASP A 266 -11.04 -34.66 2.34
C ASP A 266 -10.59 -34.73 3.81
N HIS A 267 -9.89 -33.69 4.29
CA HIS A 267 -9.50 -33.62 5.70
C HIS A 267 -10.71 -33.52 6.65
N LEU A 268 -11.75 -32.75 6.29
CA LEU A 268 -12.98 -32.67 7.08
C LEU A 268 -13.71 -34.04 7.16
N LYS A 269 -13.72 -34.81 6.06
CA LYS A 269 -14.27 -36.18 6.07
C LYS A 269 -13.48 -37.13 6.97
N GLU A 270 -12.16 -36.97 7.04
CA GLU A 270 -11.31 -37.79 7.94
C GLU A 270 -11.63 -37.60 9.43
N ILE A 271 -12.21 -36.44 9.79
CA ILE A 271 -12.63 -36.11 11.16
C ILE A 271 -14.13 -36.18 11.37
N ASP A 272 -14.83 -36.92 10.52
CA ASP A 272 -16.30 -37.16 10.55
C ASP A 272 -17.16 -35.89 10.41
N GLU A 273 -16.63 -34.82 9.78
CA GLU A 273 -17.36 -33.61 9.45
C GLU A 273 -17.93 -33.65 8.01
N ILE A 274 -18.99 -32.92 7.74
CA ILE A 274 -19.70 -32.91 6.44
C ILE A 274 -19.26 -31.66 5.63
N PRO A 275 -18.41 -31.78 4.62
CA PRO A 275 -18.10 -30.68 3.73
C PRO A 275 -19.19 -30.47 2.67
N VAL A 276 -19.55 -29.22 2.46
CA VAL A 276 -20.39 -28.75 1.34
C VAL A 276 -19.56 -27.82 0.47
N MET A 277 -19.32 -28.22 -0.76
CA MET A 277 -18.52 -27.51 -1.73
C MET A 277 -19.38 -26.54 -2.54
N VAL A 278 -18.95 -25.29 -2.61
CA VAL A 278 -19.62 -24.22 -3.37
C VAL A 278 -18.63 -23.63 -4.35
N PHE A 279 -18.87 -23.81 -5.64
CA PHE A 279 -18.02 -23.37 -6.73
C PHE A 279 -18.56 -22.09 -7.39
N PRO A 280 -17.70 -21.20 -7.87
CA PRO A 280 -18.14 -20.08 -8.67
C PRO A 280 -18.61 -20.53 -10.07
N GLY A 281 -19.71 -19.93 -10.55
CA GLY A 281 -20.23 -20.22 -11.87
C GLY A 281 -21.18 -19.13 -12.41
N PRO A 282 -21.68 -19.30 -13.65
CA PRO A 282 -22.53 -18.31 -14.30
C PRO A 282 -23.99 -18.28 -13.80
N SER A 283 -24.41 -19.32 -13.08
CA SER A 283 -25.77 -19.43 -12.52
C SER A 283 -25.80 -20.38 -11.34
N TYR A 284 -26.87 -20.28 -10.51
CA TYR A 284 -27.09 -21.25 -9.45
C TYR A 284 -27.37 -22.65 -10.06
N GLN A 285 -26.67 -23.65 -9.55
CA GLN A 285 -26.89 -25.04 -9.88
C GLN A 285 -26.59 -25.95 -8.68
N LYS A 286 -27.52 -26.79 -8.30
CA LYS A 286 -27.29 -27.87 -7.33
C LYS A 286 -26.79 -29.10 -8.08
N ILE A 287 -25.49 -29.41 -7.94
CA ILE A 287 -24.84 -30.54 -8.63
C ILE A 287 -25.21 -31.85 -7.94
N ASN A 288 -25.13 -31.86 -6.59
CA ASN A 288 -25.60 -32.97 -5.76
C ASN A 288 -25.93 -32.44 -4.34
N SER A 289 -26.10 -33.35 -3.35
CA SER A 289 -26.45 -32.94 -1.97
C SER A 289 -25.43 -32.00 -1.33
N ASN A 290 -24.13 -32.13 -1.67
CA ASN A 290 -23.04 -31.43 -1.04
C ASN A 290 -22.20 -30.59 -2.01
N HIS A 291 -22.61 -30.46 -3.28
CA HIS A 291 -21.90 -29.65 -4.29
C HIS A 291 -22.86 -28.71 -4.98
N PHE A 292 -22.51 -27.42 -4.93
CA PHE A 292 -23.29 -26.33 -5.51
C PHE A 292 -22.41 -25.47 -6.40
N GLN A 293 -23.03 -24.81 -7.37
CA GLN A 293 -22.43 -23.74 -8.15
C GLN A 293 -23.29 -22.50 -7.97
N ILE A 294 -22.65 -21.34 -7.75
CA ILE A 294 -23.33 -20.08 -7.53
C ILE A 294 -22.66 -18.94 -8.32
N ARG A 295 -23.40 -17.89 -8.55
CA ARG A 295 -22.81 -16.60 -8.97
C ARG A 295 -22.18 -15.95 -7.73
N PRO A 296 -20.87 -15.62 -7.74
CA PRO A 296 -20.17 -15.12 -6.55
C PRO A 296 -20.72 -13.80 -6.00
N ASP A 297 -21.33 -13.00 -6.85
CA ASP A 297 -21.88 -11.67 -6.57
C ASP A 297 -23.40 -11.69 -6.30
N ASN A 298 -24.03 -12.87 -6.24
CA ASN A 298 -25.48 -13.02 -6.05
C ASN A 298 -25.82 -13.58 -4.66
N LEU A 299 -26.38 -12.73 -3.81
CA LEU A 299 -26.76 -13.08 -2.44
C LEU A 299 -27.88 -14.14 -2.38
N GLU A 300 -28.80 -14.14 -3.34
CA GLU A 300 -29.94 -15.08 -3.39
C GLU A 300 -29.45 -16.50 -3.64
N ASP A 301 -28.44 -16.69 -4.48
CA ASP A 301 -27.83 -17.98 -4.75
C ASP A 301 -27.25 -18.58 -3.46
N MET A 302 -26.50 -17.77 -2.69
CA MET A 302 -25.90 -18.21 -1.43
C MET A 302 -26.94 -18.48 -0.36
N GLN A 303 -27.99 -17.66 -0.28
CA GLN A 303 -29.13 -17.91 0.62
C GLN A 303 -29.83 -19.24 0.31
N THR A 304 -29.93 -19.58 -0.97
CA THR A 304 -30.52 -20.85 -1.43
C THR A 304 -29.66 -22.06 -1.01
N VAL A 305 -28.32 -21.93 -1.08
CA VAL A 305 -27.38 -22.94 -0.56
C VAL A 305 -27.59 -23.15 0.94
N ILE A 306 -27.57 -22.05 1.73
CA ILE A 306 -27.75 -22.12 3.19
C ILE A 306 -29.11 -22.77 3.56
N ASN A 307 -30.17 -22.36 2.90
CA ASN A 307 -31.49 -22.94 3.12
C ASN A 307 -31.54 -24.44 2.78
N SER A 308 -30.83 -24.84 1.72
CA SER A 308 -30.74 -26.25 1.31
C SER A 308 -30.02 -27.15 2.31
N ILE A 309 -29.06 -26.59 3.06
CA ILE A 309 -28.32 -27.27 4.11
C ILE A 309 -29.15 -27.36 5.39
N SER A 310 -29.82 -26.26 5.76
CA SER A 310 -30.65 -26.18 6.99
C SER A 310 -31.83 -27.15 6.99
N VAL A 311 -32.37 -27.46 5.82
CA VAL A 311 -33.48 -28.43 5.67
C VAL A 311 -33.06 -29.87 6.03
N ASN A 312 -31.78 -30.21 5.91
CA ASN A 312 -31.25 -31.56 6.21
C ASN A 312 -30.86 -31.76 7.69
N GLN A 313 -31.23 -30.87 8.60
CA GLN A 313 -31.00 -30.95 10.05
C GLN A 313 -29.51 -30.97 10.46
N SER A 314 -28.58 -30.71 9.58
CA SER A 314 -27.15 -30.57 9.94
C SER A 314 -26.82 -29.13 10.34
N HIS A 315 -26.23 -28.99 11.50
CA HIS A 315 -25.81 -27.67 12.01
C HIS A 315 -24.60 -27.16 11.22
N CYS A 316 -24.74 -26.01 10.54
CA CYS A 316 -23.61 -25.39 9.87
C CYS A 316 -22.67 -24.79 10.92
N ARG A 317 -21.43 -25.32 11.00
CA ARG A 317 -20.42 -24.92 11.99
C ARG A 317 -19.55 -23.75 11.51
N GLY A 318 -19.37 -23.63 10.19
CA GLY A 318 -18.58 -22.56 9.63
C GLY A 318 -18.52 -22.55 8.11
N VAL A 319 -17.90 -21.47 7.58
CA VAL A 319 -17.61 -21.27 6.16
C VAL A 319 -16.09 -21.09 6.02
N ILE A 320 -15.49 -21.77 5.05
CA ILE A 320 -14.05 -21.74 4.74
C ILE A 320 -13.84 -21.22 3.32
#